data_b619e08871baf577a12e2f7ac019de32
#
_entry.id   b619e08871baf577a12e2f7ac019de32
#
_cell.length_a   1.000
_cell.length_b   1.000
_cell.length_c   1.000
_cell.angle_alpha   90.00
_cell.angle_beta   90.00
_cell.angle_gamma   90.00
#
_symmetry.space_group_name_H-M   'P 1'
#
loop_
_entity.id
_entity.type
_entity.pdbx_description
1 polymer ?
#
loop_
_entity_poly.entity_id
_entity_poly.type
_entity_poly.pdbx_seq_one_letter_code
_entity_poly.pdbx_strand_id
1 'polypeptide(L)'
;MDIEGFREYCLSLPGVSEGTPFEKFSRGKFTILVFYVSGHMFCYFNIDDFSSITIKCDPGEMVELKERYQAIGEPFNGDKRYWISVHLGQDVPDDKVRELVSNSYRLVAQKYR
;
A
#
# COMPACT_ATOMS: atom_id res chain seq x y z
N MET A 1 6.11 -13.37 2.25
CA MET A 1 5.92 -12.22 3.19
C MET A 1 4.60 -12.41 3.91
N ASP A 2 4.61 -12.46 5.22
CA ASP A 2 3.38 -12.59 5.99
C ASP A 2 2.87 -11.22 6.45
N ILE A 3 1.63 -11.22 6.92
CA ILE A 3 0.94 -9.98 7.31
C ILE A 3 1.62 -9.28 8.50
N GLU A 4 2.09 -10.06 9.49
CA GLU A 4 2.76 -9.48 10.66
C GLU A 4 4.09 -8.86 10.30
N GLY A 5 4.89 -9.53 9.48
CA GLY A 5 6.16 -8.99 8.99
C GLY A 5 5.97 -7.74 8.16
N PHE A 6 4.94 -7.72 7.32
CA PHE A 6 4.63 -6.54 6.52
C PHE A 6 4.20 -5.37 7.42
N ARG A 7 3.33 -5.62 8.37
CA ARG A 7 2.87 -4.60 9.32
C ARG A 7 4.03 -4.02 10.12
N GLU A 8 4.91 -4.88 10.64
CA GLU A 8 6.11 -4.44 11.36
C GLU A 8 6.99 -3.55 10.50
N TYR A 9 7.16 -3.91 9.23
CA TYR A 9 7.94 -3.10 8.31
C TYR A 9 7.36 -1.70 8.15
N CYS A 10 6.06 -1.61 7.89
CA CYS A 10 5.39 -0.31 7.73
C CYS A 10 5.51 0.54 9.00
N LEU A 11 5.30 -0.07 10.16
CA LEU A 11 5.37 0.65 11.44
C LEU A 11 6.81 1.04 11.83
N SER A 12 7.81 0.42 11.21
CA SER A 12 9.22 0.79 11.43
C SER A 12 9.60 2.10 10.75
N LEU A 13 8.81 2.54 9.76
CA LEU A 13 9.09 3.80 9.06
C LEU A 13 8.75 4.99 9.97
N PRO A 14 9.59 6.04 9.98
CA PRO A 14 9.42 7.15 10.93
C PRO A 14 8.07 7.85 10.83
N GLY A 15 7.40 8.02 11.98
CA GLY A 15 6.15 8.76 12.06
C GLY A 15 4.92 8.04 11.53
N VAL A 16 5.01 6.74 11.27
CA VAL A 16 3.88 5.95 10.76
C VAL A 16 2.94 5.57 11.88
N SER A 17 1.65 5.70 11.62
CA SER A 17 0.56 5.19 12.46
C SER A 17 -0.36 4.31 11.62
N GLU A 18 -1.22 3.53 12.28
CA GLU A 18 -2.17 2.66 11.60
C GLU A 18 -3.59 2.87 12.11
N GLY A 19 -4.58 2.46 11.33
CA GLY A 19 -5.97 2.52 11.73
C GLY A 19 -6.87 1.76 10.78
N THR A 20 -8.14 1.65 11.17
CA THR A 20 -9.18 0.95 10.40
C THR A 20 -10.36 1.90 10.15
N PRO A 21 -10.17 2.97 9.35
CA PRO A 21 -11.18 4.03 9.23
C PRO A 21 -12.45 3.61 8.48
N PHE A 22 -12.41 2.49 7.78
CA PHE A 22 -13.52 2.07 6.92
C PHE A 22 -14.41 0.98 7.53
N GLU A 23 -14.21 0.59 8.78
CA GLU A 23 -15.02 -0.46 9.42
C GLU A 23 -16.51 -0.16 9.39
N LYS A 24 -16.89 1.09 9.64
CA LYS A 24 -18.29 1.50 9.62
C LYS A 24 -18.95 1.32 8.25
N PHE A 25 -18.18 1.46 7.19
CA PHE A 25 -18.70 1.36 5.83
C PHE A 25 -18.78 -0.08 5.34
N SER A 26 -17.92 -0.95 5.86
CA SER A 26 -17.92 -2.37 5.49
C SER A 26 -19.00 -3.17 6.21
N ARG A 27 -19.57 -2.64 7.29
CA ARG A 27 -20.56 -3.31 8.14
C ARG A 27 -20.07 -4.68 8.62
N GLY A 28 -18.78 -4.78 8.95
CA GLY A 28 -18.18 -6.01 9.43
C GLY A 28 -17.87 -7.05 8.37
N LYS A 29 -18.05 -6.75 7.10
CA LYS A 29 -17.78 -7.70 6.01
C LYS A 29 -16.29 -7.88 5.73
N PHE A 30 -15.50 -6.83 5.94
CA PHE A 30 -14.05 -6.87 5.78
C PHE A 30 -13.44 -5.74 6.60
N THR A 31 -12.14 -5.85 6.88
CA THR A 31 -11.41 -4.83 7.60
C THR A 31 -10.22 -4.36 6.75
N ILE A 32 -10.21 -3.08 6.42
CA ILE A 32 -9.10 -2.45 5.71
C ILE A 32 -8.18 -1.78 6.73
N LEU A 33 -6.94 -2.27 6.80
CA LEU A 33 -5.91 -1.66 7.63
C LEU A 33 -5.19 -0.60 6.80
N VAL A 34 -5.07 0.60 7.34
CA VAL A 34 -4.46 1.75 6.67
C VAL A 34 -3.25 2.22 7.45
N PHE A 35 -2.17 2.52 6.73
CA PHE A 35 -0.97 3.14 7.30
C PHE A 35 -0.89 4.60 6.86
N TYR A 36 -0.59 5.46 7.83
CA TYR A 36 -0.55 6.91 7.65
C TYR A 36 0.83 7.47 7.95
N VAL A 37 1.19 8.53 7.25
CA VAL A 37 2.29 9.41 7.62
C VAL A 37 1.80 10.85 7.44
N SER A 38 2.13 11.71 8.38
CA SER A 38 1.65 13.11 8.39
C SER A 38 0.12 13.22 8.26
N GLY A 39 -0.62 12.26 8.82
CA GLY A 39 -2.07 12.23 8.78
C GLY A 39 -2.69 11.78 7.46
N HIS A 40 -1.88 11.31 6.51
CA HIS A 40 -2.36 10.90 5.18
C HIS A 40 -1.99 9.45 4.87
N MET A 41 -2.88 8.75 4.17
CA MET A 41 -2.68 7.35 3.79
C MET A 41 -1.53 7.20 2.81
N PHE A 42 -0.71 6.16 2.99
CA PHE A 42 0.27 5.77 1.97
C PHE A 42 0.21 4.29 1.61
N CYS A 43 -0.48 3.47 2.41
CA CYS A 43 -0.64 2.04 2.14
C CYS A 43 -1.90 1.54 2.82
N TYR A 44 -2.64 0.65 2.17
CA TYR A 44 -3.76 -0.03 2.81
C TYR A 44 -3.97 -1.42 2.20
N PHE A 45 -4.56 -2.31 2.98
CA PHE A 45 -4.89 -3.66 2.51
C PHE A 45 -5.98 -4.28 3.38
N ASN A 46 -6.61 -5.34 2.85
CA ASN A 46 -7.62 -6.12 3.57
C ASN A 46 -6.92 -7.13 4.47
N ILE A 47 -7.10 -7.04 5.79
CA ILE A 47 -6.44 -7.95 6.73
C ILE A 47 -7.03 -9.36 6.71
N ASP A 48 -8.25 -9.52 6.19
CA ASP A 48 -8.89 -10.82 6.06
C ASP A 48 -8.45 -11.57 4.81
N ASP A 49 -7.83 -10.86 3.88
CA ASP A 49 -7.29 -11.42 2.64
C ASP A 49 -6.02 -10.66 2.25
N PHE A 50 -4.91 -11.07 2.83
CA PHE A 50 -3.61 -10.44 2.57
C PHE A 50 -3.00 -10.99 1.28
N SER A 51 -3.67 -10.78 0.16
CA SER A 51 -3.20 -11.19 -1.17
C SER A 51 -2.66 -10.02 -1.98
N SER A 52 -3.01 -8.79 -1.63
CA SER A 52 -2.53 -7.59 -2.30
C SER A 52 -2.49 -6.41 -1.34
N ILE A 53 -1.67 -5.43 -1.70
CA ILE A 53 -1.59 -4.15 -1.00
C ILE A 53 -1.84 -3.03 -2.02
N THR A 54 -2.35 -1.90 -1.55
CA THR A 54 -2.55 -0.71 -2.38
C THR A 54 -1.67 0.40 -1.85
N ILE A 55 -0.88 1.00 -2.72
CA ILE A 55 0.11 2.01 -2.36
C ILE A 55 0.09 3.16 -3.35
N LYS A 56 0.59 4.31 -2.92
CA LYS A 56 0.72 5.47 -3.78
C LYS A 56 1.94 5.32 -4.70
N CYS A 57 1.83 5.80 -5.92
CA CYS A 57 2.88 5.68 -6.91
C CYS A 57 2.99 6.97 -7.74
N ASP A 58 4.20 7.34 -8.10
CA ASP A 58 4.45 8.44 -9.03
C ASP A 58 3.87 8.06 -10.39
N PRO A 59 3.00 8.90 -10.98
CA PRO A 59 2.42 8.62 -12.30
C PRO A 59 3.47 8.34 -13.38
N GLY A 60 4.64 8.97 -13.29
CA GLY A 60 5.72 8.76 -14.26
C GLY A 60 6.36 7.39 -14.22
N GLU A 61 6.25 6.69 -13.09
CA GLU A 61 6.80 5.33 -12.92
C GLU A 61 5.76 4.25 -13.15
N MET A 62 4.49 4.60 -13.14
CA MET A 62 3.38 3.65 -13.11
C MET A 62 3.33 2.75 -14.35
N VAL A 63 3.52 3.34 -15.53
CA VAL A 63 3.48 2.59 -16.80
C VAL A 63 4.59 1.55 -16.84
N GLU A 64 5.81 1.94 -16.49
CA GLU A 64 6.95 1.04 -16.49
C GLU A 64 6.76 -0.13 -15.49
N LEU A 65 6.27 0.17 -14.30
CA LEU A 65 6.01 -0.85 -13.28
C LEU A 65 4.97 -1.86 -13.77
N LYS A 66 3.89 -1.39 -14.39
CA LYS A 66 2.84 -2.28 -14.91
C LYS A 66 3.34 -3.14 -16.06
N GLU A 67 4.21 -2.61 -16.90
CA GLU A 67 4.80 -3.36 -18.01
C GLU A 67 5.79 -4.42 -17.50
N ARG A 68 6.55 -4.09 -16.47
CA ARG A 68 7.59 -4.95 -15.93
C ARG A 68 7.05 -6.09 -15.07
N TYR A 69 5.99 -5.83 -14.30
CA TYR A 69 5.45 -6.79 -13.32
C TYR A 69 3.97 -7.06 -13.57
N GLN A 70 3.61 -8.32 -13.73
CA GLN A 70 2.20 -8.72 -13.85
C GLN A 70 1.44 -8.49 -12.56
N ALA A 71 2.14 -8.55 -11.41
CA ALA A 71 1.53 -8.39 -10.09
C ALA A 71 1.05 -6.96 -9.83
N ILE A 72 1.47 -5.98 -10.63
CA ILE A 72 1.08 -4.58 -10.43
C ILE A 72 -0.12 -4.25 -11.31
N GLY A 73 -1.18 -3.73 -10.67
CA GLY A 73 -2.42 -3.42 -11.36
C GLY A 73 -3.15 -2.23 -10.77
N GLU A 74 -4.43 -2.14 -11.09
CA GLU A 74 -5.29 -1.05 -10.65
C GLU A 74 -5.50 -1.10 -9.13
N PRO A 75 -5.64 0.07 -8.47
CA PRO A 75 -5.85 0.08 -7.03
C PRO A 75 -7.24 -0.42 -6.64
N PHE A 76 -7.35 -0.98 -5.42
CA PHE A 76 -8.64 -1.31 -4.83
C PHE A 76 -9.27 -0.03 -4.30
N ASN A 77 -10.36 0.42 -4.94
CA ASN A 77 -11.11 1.63 -4.54
C ASN A 77 -10.26 2.89 -4.40
N GLY A 78 -9.18 2.99 -5.18
CA GLY A 78 -8.30 4.15 -5.16
C GLY A 78 -8.29 4.88 -6.50
N ASP A 79 -7.73 6.10 -6.49
CA ASP A 79 -7.56 6.89 -7.70
C ASP A 79 -6.42 6.29 -8.54
N LYS A 80 -6.76 5.69 -9.68
CA LYS A 80 -5.80 4.99 -10.55
C LYS A 80 -4.73 5.91 -11.15
N ARG A 81 -4.86 7.22 -11.02
CA ARG A 81 -3.82 8.15 -11.47
C ARG A 81 -2.62 8.18 -10.53
N TYR A 82 -2.82 7.85 -9.25
CA TYR A 82 -1.81 8.00 -8.21
C TYR A 82 -1.60 6.75 -7.36
N TRP A 83 -2.44 5.73 -7.54
CA TRP A 83 -2.41 4.51 -6.72
C TRP A 83 -2.29 3.28 -7.59
N ILE A 84 -1.60 2.27 -7.06
CA ILE A 84 -1.47 0.95 -7.69
C ILE A 84 -1.74 -0.12 -6.65
N SER A 85 -2.13 -1.31 -7.11
CA SER A 85 -2.11 -2.49 -6.25
C SER A 85 -0.93 -3.39 -6.63
N VAL A 86 -0.39 -4.08 -5.63
CA VAL A 86 0.66 -5.06 -5.80
C VAL A 86 0.15 -6.39 -5.26
N HIS A 87 0.02 -7.38 -6.13
CA HIS A 87 -0.37 -8.73 -5.73
C HIS A 87 0.84 -9.45 -5.18
N LEU A 88 0.72 -9.95 -3.94
CA LEU A 88 1.84 -10.57 -3.23
C LEU A 88 2.04 -12.02 -3.67
N GLY A 89 3.27 -12.51 -3.54
CA GLY A 89 3.58 -13.89 -3.90
C GLY A 89 3.62 -14.19 -5.39
N GLN A 90 3.73 -13.15 -6.21
CA GLN A 90 3.83 -13.27 -7.66
C GLN A 90 5.22 -12.81 -8.14
N ASP A 91 5.28 -12.01 -9.20
CA ASP A 91 6.55 -11.64 -9.83
C ASP A 91 7.26 -10.42 -9.23
N VAL A 92 6.70 -9.79 -8.18
CA VAL A 92 7.39 -8.75 -7.44
C VAL A 92 8.02 -9.36 -6.20
N PRO A 93 9.37 -9.41 -6.10
CA PRO A 93 10.04 -9.97 -4.93
C PRO A 93 9.75 -9.17 -3.66
N ASP A 94 9.87 -9.81 -2.49
CA ASP A 94 9.56 -9.16 -1.21
C ASP A 94 10.38 -7.90 -0.96
N ASP A 95 11.65 -7.88 -1.33
CA ASP A 95 12.49 -6.70 -1.17
C ASP A 95 12.03 -5.55 -2.08
N LYS A 96 11.52 -5.87 -3.27
CA LYS A 96 10.94 -4.87 -4.17
C LYS A 96 9.60 -4.37 -3.65
N VAL A 97 8.80 -5.24 -3.03
CA VAL A 97 7.56 -4.82 -2.36
C VAL A 97 7.88 -3.78 -1.29
N ARG A 98 8.87 -4.04 -0.44
CA ARG A 98 9.29 -3.10 0.60
C ARG A 98 9.80 -1.79 0.02
N GLU A 99 10.55 -1.85 -1.08
CA GLU A 99 11.03 -0.65 -1.79
C GLU A 99 9.85 0.20 -2.30
N LEU A 100 8.85 -0.44 -2.91
CA LEU A 100 7.66 0.25 -3.42
C LEU A 100 6.85 0.89 -2.29
N VAL A 101 6.72 0.20 -1.17
CA VAL A 101 6.05 0.74 0.02
C VAL A 101 6.83 1.94 0.57
N SER A 102 8.16 1.83 0.65
CA SER A 102 9.01 2.93 1.10
C SER A 102 8.91 4.14 0.17
N ASN A 103 8.81 3.93 -1.14
CA ASN A 103 8.61 5.01 -2.11
C ASN A 103 7.26 5.69 -1.90
N SER A 104 6.20 4.92 -1.67
CA SER A 104 4.87 5.45 -1.36
C SER A 104 4.92 6.32 -0.10
N TYR A 105 5.55 5.81 0.95
CA TYR A 105 5.75 6.54 2.20
C TYR A 105 6.44 7.89 1.95
N ARG A 106 7.54 7.89 1.19
CA ARG A 106 8.29 9.13 0.90
C ARG A 106 7.47 10.13 0.11
N LEU A 107 6.69 9.68 -0.89
CA LEU A 107 5.82 10.55 -1.67
C LEU A 107 4.85 11.32 -0.77
N VAL A 108 4.22 10.62 0.16
CA VAL A 108 3.25 11.23 1.07
C VAL A 108 3.95 12.10 2.10
N ALA A 109 5.03 11.62 2.72
CA ALA A 109 5.77 12.37 3.73
C ALA A 109 6.32 13.69 3.18
N GLN A 110 6.81 13.69 1.94
CA GLN A 110 7.34 14.90 1.31
C GLN A 110 6.25 15.90 0.95
N LYS A 111 5.10 15.39 0.49
CA LYS A 111 3.98 16.25 0.11
C LYS A 111 3.38 17.01 1.29
N TYR A 112 3.34 16.37 2.45
CA TYR A 112 2.65 16.91 3.64
C TYR A 112 3.61 17.24 4.79
N ARG A 113 4.78 17.71 4.46
CA ARG A 113 5.75 18.18 5.46
C ARG A 113 5.21 19.35 6.28
#